data_b418a5088a0165b74efd2114f841c5be
#
_entry.id   b418a5088a0165b74efd2114f841c5be
#
_cell.length_a   1.000
_cell.length_b   1.000
_cell.length_c   1.000
_cell.angle_alpha   90.00
_cell.angle_beta   90.00
_cell.angle_gamma   90.00
#
_symmetry.space_group_name_H-M   'P 1'
#
loop_
_entity.id
_entity.type
_entity.pdbx_description
1 polymer ?
#
loop_
_entity_poly.entity_id
_entity_poly.type
_entity_poly.pdbx_seq_one_letter_code
_entity_poly.pdbx_strand_id
1 'polypeptide(L)'
;MTAHIRRLYDHMAWADARTQHALREMHAVPLDALRLYGHVLGAEEVWLSRIEGREQEVGAWPALGLDECAALAARLRAAFAVLVETLSSGELQRQVSYKNSRGEPFVNSVEDILMHVALHGSYHRGQIARIVRGEGGAPQATDYIFYIRERS
;
A
#
# COMPACT_ATOMS: atom_id res chain seq x y z
N MET A 1 1.15 -5.78 -21.90
CA MET A 1 2.08 -4.73 -21.47
C MET A 1 1.90 -4.29 -20.00
N THR A 2 0.77 -4.59 -19.38
CA THR A 2 0.46 -4.24 -17.95
C THR A 2 0.70 -5.37 -16.94
N ALA A 3 1.13 -6.55 -17.39
CA ALA A 3 1.29 -7.74 -16.54
C ALA A 3 2.27 -7.55 -15.36
N HIS A 4 3.30 -6.69 -15.52
CA HIS A 4 4.24 -6.38 -14.45
C HIS A 4 3.59 -5.53 -13.35
N ILE A 5 2.72 -4.59 -13.70
CA ILE A 5 1.96 -3.78 -12.74
C ILE A 5 0.99 -4.68 -11.95
N ARG A 6 0.26 -5.56 -12.61
CA ARG A 6 -0.63 -6.53 -11.93
C ARG A 6 0.14 -7.36 -10.91
N ARG A 7 1.27 -7.98 -11.31
CA ARG A 7 2.09 -8.76 -10.38
C ARG A 7 2.64 -7.94 -9.21
N LEU A 8 2.97 -6.68 -9.46
CA LEU A 8 3.44 -5.77 -8.41
C LEU A 8 2.34 -5.49 -7.37
N TYR A 9 1.10 -5.32 -7.81
CA TYR A 9 -0.04 -5.08 -6.93
C TYR A 9 -0.52 -6.37 -6.22
N ASP A 10 -0.43 -7.52 -6.87
CA ASP A 10 -0.61 -8.82 -6.20
C ASP A 10 0.43 -9.03 -5.09
N HIS A 11 1.71 -8.67 -5.36
CA HIS A 11 2.76 -8.68 -4.34
C HIS A 11 2.45 -7.70 -3.21
N MET A 12 1.98 -6.49 -3.51
CA MET A 12 1.62 -5.50 -2.50
C MET A 12 0.54 -6.04 -1.55
N ALA A 13 -0.52 -6.62 -2.09
CA ALA A 13 -1.60 -7.23 -1.29
C ALA A 13 -1.10 -8.40 -0.42
N TRP A 14 -0.23 -9.25 -0.96
CA TRP A 14 0.41 -10.32 -0.22
C TRP A 14 1.33 -9.81 0.89
N ALA A 15 2.11 -8.77 0.63
CA ALA A 15 3.01 -8.17 1.60
C ALA A 15 2.27 -7.47 2.74
N ASP A 16 1.17 -6.78 2.45
CA ASP A 16 0.32 -6.16 3.46
C ASP A 16 -0.36 -7.19 4.36
N ALA A 17 -0.82 -8.32 3.81
CA ALA A 17 -1.38 -9.42 4.60
C ALA A 17 -0.35 -10.00 5.57
N ARG A 18 0.91 -10.15 5.16
CA ARG A 18 2.02 -10.60 6.02
C ARG A 18 2.37 -9.59 7.11
N THR A 19 2.37 -8.31 6.78
CA THR A 19 2.58 -7.21 7.74
C THR A 19 1.47 -7.21 8.79
N GLN A 20 0.23 -7.29 8.37
CA GLN A 20 -0.93 -7.36 9.26
C GLN A 20 -0.87 -8.59 10.16
N HIS A 21 -0.52 -9.76 9.61
CA HIS A 21 -0.35 -10.98 10.39
C HIS A 21 0.72 -10.81 11.47
N ALA A 22 1.89 -10.27 11.12
CA ALA A 22 2.96 -10.02 12.07
C ALA A 22 2.52 -9.11 13.22
N LEU A 23 1.74 -8.07 12.94
CA LEU A 23 1.19 -7.18 13.97
C LEU A 23 0.16 -7.89 14.86
N ARG A 24 -0.69 -8.77 14.30
CA ARG A 24 -1.68 -9.53 15.07
C ARG A 24 -1.07 -10.56 16.01
N GLU A 25 0.08 -11.13 15.66
CA GLU A 25 0.79 -12.10 16.50
C GLU A 25 1.52 -11.45 17.69
N MET A 26 1.62 -10.13 17.73
CA MET A 26 2.22 -9.43 18.86
C MET A 26 1.28 -9.46 20.08
N HIS A 27 1.83 -9.75 21.28
CA HIS A 27 1.08 -9.67 22.54
C HIS A 27 0.55 -8.23 22.78
N ALA A 28 1.37 -7.23 22.45
CA ALA A 28 0.97 -5.83 22.39
C ALA A 28 1.49 -5.23 21.08
N VAL A 29 0.59 -4.66 20.29
CA VAL A 29 0.97 -4.07 19.01
C VAL A 29 1.76 -2.79 19.25
N PRO A 30 3.01 -2.66 18.75
CA PRO A 30 3.79 -1.45 18.90
C PRO A 30 3.08 -0.28 18.19
N LEU A 31 2.83 0.81 18.91
CA LEU A 31 2.07 1.96 18.37
C LEU A 31 2.71 2.58 17.13
N ASP A 32 4.05 2.67 17.09
CA ASP A 32 4.76 3.20 15.94
C ASP A 32 4.62 2.29 14.70
N ALA A 33 4.62 0.98 14.90
CA ALA A 33 4.38 0.03 13.81
C ALA A 33 2.93 0.11 13.30
N LEU A 34 1.95 0.20 14.19
CA LEU A 34 0.55 0.38 13.82
C LEU A 34 0.33 1.70 13.08
N ARG A 35 0.94 2.79 13.55
CA ARG A 35 0.87 4.10 12.90
C ARG A 35 1.47 4.07 11.51
N LEU A 36 2.62 3.40 11.32
CA LEU A 36 3.22 3.23 9.99
C LEU A 36 2.36 2.36 9.08
N TYR A 37 1.75 1.29 9.61
CA TYR A 37 0.83 0.47 8.81
C TYR A 37 -0.41 1.26 8.39
N GLY A 38 -1.01 2.04 9.28
CA GLY A 38 -2.07 2.98 8.95
C GLY A 38 -1.64 3.98 7.86
N HIS A 39 -0.40 4.47 7.92
CA HIS A 39 0.15 5.37 6.90
C HIS A 39 0.31 4.69 5.53
N VAL A 40 0.78 3.46 5.48
CA VAL A 40 0.84 2.70 4.21
C VAL A 40 -0.53 2.66 3.56
N LEU A 41 -1.55 2.23 4.30
CA LEU A 41 -2.92 2.11 3.81
C LEU A 41 -3.56 3.48 3.49
N GLY A 42 -3.32 4.49 4.34
CA GLY A 42 -3.79 5.85 4.09
C GLY A 42 -3.20 6.46 2.82
N ALA A 43 -1.90 6.23 2.57
CA ALA A 43 -1.26 6.67 1.34
C ALA A 43 -1.82 5.93 0.11
N GLU A 44 -2.06 4.62 0.20
CA GLU A 44 -2.72 3.86 -0.86
C GLU A 44 -4.10 4.43 -1.19
N GLU A 45 -4.92 4.75 -0.19
CA GLU A 45 -6.24 5.37 -0.39
C GLU A 45 -6.14 6.76 -1.04
N VAL A 46 -5.24 7.61 -0.55
CA VAL A 46 -5.03 8.96 -1.12
C VAL A 46 -4.65 8.89 -2.59
N TRP A 47 -3.73 7.99 -2.96
CA TRP A 47 -3.29 7.87 -4.34
C TRP A 47 -4.34 7.21 -5.25
N LEU A 48 -5.05 6.20 -4.74
CA LEU A 48 -6.17 5.60 -5.46
C LEU A 48 -7.26 6.62 -5.76
N SER A 49 -7.66 7.42 -4.77
CA SER A 49 -8.68 8.45 -4.94
C SER A 49 -8.28 9.51 -5.98
N ARG A 50 -6.98 9.88 -6.04
CA ARG A 50 -6.45 10.79 -7.07
C ARG A 50 -6.54 10.20 -8.47
N ILE A 51 -6.17 8.92 -8.63
CA ILE A 51 -6.30 8.21 -9.92
C ILE A 51 -7.77 8.16 -10.37
N GLU A 52 -8.67 7.89 -9.45
CA GLU A 52 -10.12 7.76 -9.71
C GLU A 52 -10.86 9.11 -9.80
N GLY A 53 -10.23 10.21 -9.41
CA GLY A 53 -10.83 11.54 -9.43
C GLY A 53 -11.96 11.72 -8.42
N ARG A 54 -11.87 11.04 -7.27
CA ARG A 54 -12.82 11.12 -6.16
C ARG A 54 -12.18 11.68 -4.89
N GLU A 55 -13.01 12.04 -3.93
CA GLU A 55 -12.51 12.38 -2.60
C GLU A 55 -11.97 11.15 -1.87
N GLN A 56 -10.91 11.35 -1.09
CA GLN A 56 -10.33 10.30 -0.24
C GLN A 56 -11.23 10.06 0.99
N GLU A 57 -11.33 8.81 1.40
CA GLU A 57 -12.11 8.42 2.58
C GLU A 57 -11.31 8.61 3.88
N VAL A 58 -10.01 8.45 3.81
CA VAL A 58 -9.07 8.70 4.91
C VAL A 58 -7.87 9.49 4.43
N GLY A 59 -7.21 10.20 5.34
CA GLY A 59 -5.97 10.92 5.04
C GLY A 59 -4.75 10.00 4.99
N ALA A 60 -3.59 10.56 4.67
CA ALA A 60 -2.33 9.82 4.57
C ALA A 60 -1.82 9.26 5.92
N TRP A 61 -2.23 9.84 7.04
CA TRP A 61 -1.85 9.41 8.40
C TRP A 61 -3.12 9.20 9.26
N PRO A 62 -3.97 8.22 8.93
CA PRO A 62 -5.19 7.98 9.69
C PRO A 62 -4.85 7.34 11.04
N ALA A 63 -5.57 7.74 12.08
CA ALA A 63 -5.49 7.12 13.40
C ALA A 63 -6.42 5.91 13.44
N LEU A 64 -5.92 4.74 13.01
CA LEU A 64 -6.69 3.51 12.90
C LEU A 64 -6.19 2.44 13.88
N GLY A 65 -7.11 1.68 14.45
CA GLY A 65 -6.82 0.43 15.11
C GLY A 65 -6.50 -0.69 14.11
N LEU A 66 -6.01 -1.83 14.61
CA LEU A 66 -5.59 -2.94 13.75
C LEU A 66 -6.75 -3.52 12.93
N ASP A 67 -7.94 -3.61 13.49
CA ASP A 67 -9.13 -4.11 12.79
C ASP A 67 -9.63 -3.13 11.72
N GLU A 68 -9.54 -1.84 11.98
CA GLU A 68 -9.83 -0.79 10.99
C GLU A 68 -8.81 -0.82 9.84
N CYS A 69 -7.52 -1.02 10.16
CA CYS A 69 -6.50 -1.24 9.15
C CYS A 69 -6.80 -2.47 8.30
N ALA A 70 -7.24 -3.58 8.91
CA ALA A 70 -7.60 -4.79 8.18
C ALA A 70 -8.77 -4.57 7.22
N ALA A 71 -9.80 -3.85 7.66
CA ALA A 71 -10.96 -3.52 6.82
C ALA A 71 -10.56 -2.61 5.65
N LEU A 72 -9.74 -1.59 5.90
CA LEU A 72 -9.22 -0.69 4.88
C LEU A 72 -8.34 -1.45 3.88
N ALA A 73 -7.43 -2.30 4.34
CA ALA A 73 -6.57 -3.12 3.49
C ALA A 73 -7.37 -4.05 2.55
N ALA A 74 -8.42 -4.69 3.06
CA ALA A 74 -9.30 -5.55 2.26
C ALA A 74 -10.00 -4.76 1.14
N ARG A 75 -10.48 -3.57 1.44
CA ARG A 75 -11.15 -2.68 0.49
C ARG A 75 -10.20 -2.16 -0.57
N LEU A 76 -9.01 -1.70 -0.17
CA LEU A 76 -7.96 -1.23 -1.09
C LEU A 76 -7.48 -2.34 -2.02
N ARG A 77 -7.27 -3.55 -1.50
CA ARG A 77 -6.91 -4.71 -2.32
C ARG A 77 -7.94 -4.96 -3.43
N ALA A 78 -9.22 -4.95 -3.08
CA ALA A 78 -10.29 -5.15 -4.06
C ALA A 78 -10.32 -4.03 -5.10
N ALA A 79 -10.18 -2.77 -4.69
CA ALA A 79 -10.21 -1.62 -5.57
C ALA A 79 -9.00 -1.58 -6.52
N PHE A 80 -7.80 -1.82 -6.02
CA PHE A 80 -6.61 -1.91 -6.87
C PHE A 80 -6.66 -3.10 -7.82
N ALA A 81 -7.22 -4.25 -7.41
CA ALA A 81 -7.40 -5.39 -8.31
C ALA A 81 -8.28 -5.02 -9.52
N VAL A 82 -9.38 -4.31 -9.30
CA VAL A 82 -10.24 -3.79 -10.38
C VAL A 82 -9.49 -2.78 -11.23
N LEU A 83 -8.78 -1.83 -10.63
CA LEU A 83 -8.03 -0.81 -11.36
C LEU A 83 -6.99 -1.46 -12.28
N VAL A 84 -6.14 -2.34 -11.78
CA VAL A 84 -5.04 -2.92 -12.56
C VAL A 84 -5.53 -3.87 -13.67
N GLU A 85 -6.73 -4.46 -13.54
CA GLU A 85 -7.37 -5.23 -14.61
C GLU A 85 -7.83 -4.36 -15.78
N THR A 86 -8.22 -3.13 -15.52
CA THR A 86 -8.73 -2.20 -16.54
C THR A 86 -7.63 -1.38 -17.22
N LEU A 87 -6.38 -1.47 -16.76
CA LEU A 87 -5.27 -0.69 -17.30
C LEU A 87 -4.95 -1.04 -18.75
N SER A 88 -4.97 -0.03 -19.60
CA SER A 88 -4.37 -0.02 -20.93
C SER A 88 -3.08 0.79 -20.95
N SER A 89 -2.31 0.70 -22.03
CA SER A 89 -1.13 1.56 -22.20
C SER A 89 -1.48 3.05 -22.21
N GLY A 90 -2.64 3.41 -22.78
CA GLY A 90 -3.13 4.80 -22.77
C GLY A 90 -3.51 5.25 -21.37
N GLU A 91 -4.15 4.39 -20.59
CA GLU A 91 -4.51 4.71 -19.20
C GLU A 91 -3.28 4.89 -18.31
N LEU A 92 -2.23 4.10 -18.49
CA LEU A 92 -0.97 4.28 -17.77
C LEU A 92 -0.32 5.65 -18.02
N GLN A 93 -0.47 6.18 -19.22
CA GLN A 93 0.09 7.51 -19.60
C GLN A 93 -0.85 8.67 -19.26
N ARG A 94 -2.08 8.40 -18.81
CA ARG A 94 -3.02 9.44 -18.39
C ARG A 94 -2.44 10.28 -17.27
N GLN A 95 -2.51 11.59 -17.41
CA GLN A 95 -2.01 12.55 -16.43
C GLN A 95 -3.04 12.81 -15.34
N VAL A 96 -2.62 12.73 -14.10
CA VAL A 96 -3.41 13.01 -12.91
C VAL A 96 -2.91 14.30 -12.28
N SER A 97 -3.77 15.31 -12.22
CA SER A 97 -3.49 16.58 -11.53
C SER A 97 -3.97 16.49 -10.08
N TYR A 98 -3.13 16.89 -9.13
CA TYR A 98 -3.46 16.88 -7.72
C TYR A 98 -2.71 17.98 -6.96
N LYS A 99 -3.09 18.21 -5.70
CA LYS A 99 -2.33 19.04 -4.77
C LYS A 99 -1.74 18.16 -3.66
N ASN A 100 -0.52 18.49 -3.24
CA ASN A 100 0.07 17.84 -2.07
C ASN A 100 -0.52 18.39 -0.76
N SER A 101 -0.05 17.90 0.40
CA SER A 101 -0.51 18.33 1.72
C SER A 101 -0.27 19.81 2.02
N ARG A 102 0.61 20.47 1.27
CA ARG A 102 0.88 21.91 1.36
C ARG A 102 0.09 22.76 0.36
N GLY A 103 -0.81 22.13 -0.42
CA GLY A 103 -1.61 22.80 -1.44
C GLY A 103 -0.86 23.09 -2.74
N GLU A 104 0.36 22.62 -2.90
CA GLU A 104 1.16 22.80 -4.13
C GLU A 104 0.64 21.88 -5.24
N PRO A 105 0.46 22.39 -6.49
CA PRO A 105 -0.05 21.60 -7.59
C PRO A 105 1.04 20.71 -8.22
N PHE A 106 0.67 19.50 -8.58
CA PHE A 106 1.51 18.53 -9.29
C PHE A 106 0.70 17.80 -10.36
N VAL A 107 1.43 17.23 -11.32
CA VAL A 107 0.88 16.36 -12.36
C VAL A 107 1.83 15.18 -12.53
N ASN A 108 1.30 13.96 -12.47
CA ASN A 108 2.06 12.74 -12.70
C ASN A 108 1.23 11.75 -13.51
N SER A 109 1.90 10.84 -14.22
CA SER A 109 1.20 9.75 -14.91
C SER A 109 0.62 8.73 -13.93
N VAL A 110 -0.43 8.03 -14.33
CA VAL A 110 -0.97 6.90 -13.57
C VAL A 110 0.13 5.86 -13.30
N GLU A 111 1.00 5.60 -14.29
CA GLU A 111 2.12 4.66 -14.13
C GLU A 111 3.09 5.09 -13.02
N ASP A 112 3.52 6.35 -13.00
CA ASP A 112 4.41 6.86 -11.95
C ASP A 112 3.77 6.79 -10.56
N ILE A 113 2.47 7.10 -10.47
CA ILE A 113 1.72 7.00 -9.22
C ILE A 113 1.67 5.54 -8.74
N LEU A 114 1.34 4.60 -9.61
CA LEU A 114 1.28 3.18 -9.26
C LEU A 114 2.63 2.64 -8.82
N MET A 115 3.71 3.03 -9.49
CA MET A 115 5.08 2.67 -9.08
C MET A 115 5.43 3.28 -7.73
N HIS A 116 5.09 4.56 -7.52
CA HIS A 116 5.31 5.23 -6.23
C HIS A 116 4.60 4.51 -5.09
N VAL A 117 3.33 4.17 -5.24
CA VAL A 117 2.54 3.49 -4.19
C VAL A 117 3.17 2.17 -3.78
N ALA A 118 3.59 1.35 -4.74
CA ALA A 118 4.21 0.06 -4.48
C ALA A 118 5.57 0.21 -3.76
N LEU A 119 6.42 1.14 -4.19
CA LEU A 119 7.72 1.41 -3.58
C LEU A 119 7.57 2.03 -2.19
N HIS A 120 6.64 2.96 -2.00
CA HIS A 120 6.33 3.59 -0.73
C HIS A 120 5.88 2.56 0.32
N GLY A 121 4.96 1.67 -0.05
CA GLY A 121 4.53 0.58 0.83
C GLY A 121 5.68 -0.35 1.20
N SER A 122 6.53 -0.72 0.25
CA SER A 122 7.71 -1.57 0.51
C SER A 122 8.69 -0.92 1.49
N TYR A 123 8.96 0.37 1.34
CA TYR A 123 9.82 1.13 2.24
C TYR A 123 9.31 1.11 3.69
N HIS A 124 8.03 1.41 3.90
CA HIS A 124 7.44 1.44 5.24
C HIS A 124 7.23 0.06 5.85
N ARG A 125 6.92 -0.97 5.07
CA ARG A 125 6.85 -2.36 5.57
C ARG A 125 8.20 -2.84 6.13
N GLY A 126 9.31 -2.41 5.53
CA GLY A 126 10.65 -2.64 6.08
C GLY A 126 10.86 -1.99 7.44
N GLN A 127 10.38 -0.77 7.64
CA GLN A 127 10.41 -0.07 8.94
C GLN A 127 9.55 -0.78 9.98
N ILE A 128 8.32 -1.19 9.62
CA ILE A 128 7.43 -1.96 10.49
C ILE A 128 8.09 -3.26 10.92
N ALA A 129 8.68 -4.01 10.00
CA ALA A 129 9.38 -5.26 10.29
C ALA A 129 10.53 -5.06 11.28
N ARG A 130 11.27 -3.95 11.16
CA ARG A 130 12.33 -3.59 12.12
C ARG A 130 11.77 -3.35 13.53
N ILE A 131 10.68 -2.60 13.65
CA ILE A 131 10.04 -2.31 14.93
C ILE A 131 9.53 -3.62 15.56
N VAL A 132 8.81 -4.44 14.81
CA VAL A 132 8.27 -5.73 15.27
C VAL A 132 9.39 -6.64 15.80
N ARG A 133 10.54 -6.74 15.10
CA ARG A 133 11.70 -7.51 15.60
C ARG A 133 12.28 -6.91 16.88
N GLY A 134 12.38 -5.59 16.96
CA GLY A 134 12.89 -4.90 18.15
C GLY A 134 12.05 -5.15 19.40
N GLU A 135 10.76 -5.40 19.22
CA GLU A 135 9.80 -5.74 20.30
C GLU A 135 9.62 -7.27 20.48
N GLY A 136 10.50 -8.08 19.90
CA GLY A 136 10.53 -9.53 20.07
C GLY A 136 9.58 -10.32 19.18
N GLY A 137 8.94 -9.67 18.19
CA GLY A 137 8.11 -10.33 17.21
C GLY A 137 8.91 -10.94 16.04
N ALA A 138 8.25 -11.72 15.21
CA ALA A 138 8.84 -12.43 14.07
C ALA A 138 8.14 -12.08 12.75
N PRO A 139 8.42 -10.90 12.16
CA PRO A 139 7.83 -10.51 10.88
C PRO A 139 8.33 -11.41 9.77
N GLN A 140 7.43 -11.80 8.88
CA GLN A 140 7.78 -12.53 7.67
C GLN A 140 8.44 -11.60 6.64
N ALA A 141 9.30 -12.15 5.79
CA ALA A 141 9.88 -11.38 4.68
C ALA A 141 8.79 -11.00 3.67
N THR A 142 8.86 -9.77 3.18
CA THR A 142 7.91 -9.20 2.21
C THR A 142 8.57 -8.83 0.88
N ASP A 143 9.79 -9.32 0.63
CA ASP A 143 10.53 -9.06 -0.62
C ASP A 143 9.78 -9.66 -1.81
N TYR A 144 9.82 -8.95 -2.93
CA TYR A 144 9.15 -9.36 -4.17
C TYR A 144 9.60 -10.74 -4.66
N ILE A 145 10.89 -11.06 -4.51
CA ILE A 145 11.40 -12.35 -4.99
C ILE A 145 10.82 -13.55 -4.21
N PHE A 146 10.51 -13.38 -2.92
CA PHE A 146 9.88 -14.44 -2.14
C PHE A 146 8.43 -14.67 -2.58
N TYR A 147 7.70 -13.60 -2.87
CA TYR A 147 6.38 -13.69 -3.45
C TYR A 147 6.37 -14.48 -4.78
N ILE A 148 7.33 -14.21 -5.66
CA ILE A 148 7.45 -14.93 -6.94
C ILE A 148 7.77 -16.42 -6.72
N ARG A 149 8.69 -16.74 -5.81
CA ARG A 149 9.09 -18.13 -5.52
C ARG A 149 7.98 -18.98 -4.90
N GLU A 150 7.07 -18.39 -4.15
CA GLU A 150 5.92 -19.12 -3.61
C GLU A 150 4.88 -19.52 -4.68
N ARG A 151 4.97 -18.95 -5.88
CA ARG A 151 4.05 -19.17 -7.00
C ARG A 151 4.68 -19.95 -8.16
N SER A 152 5.96 -20.27 -8.04
CA SER A 152 6.69 -21.13 -8.97
C SER A 152 6.64 -22.58 -8.50
#